data_7c81ace6615198e3bd81c2834858889f
#
_entry.id   7c81ace6615198e3bd81c2834858889f
#
_cell.length_a   1.000
_cell.length_b   1.000
_cell.length_c   1.000
_cell.angle_alpha   90.00
_cell.angle_beta   90.00
_cell.angle_gamma   90.00
#
_symmetry.space_group_name_H-M   'P 1'
#
loop_
_entity.id
_entity.type
_entity.pdbx_description
1 polymer ?
#
loop_
_entity_poly.entity_id
_entity_poly.type
_entity_poly.pdbx_seq_one_letter_code
_entity_poly.pdbx_strand_id
1 'polypeptide(L)'
;MKRIILFFIYLLLIPCWICAQTVISEDTTSTQYAEAHIIASFVKSFNHGLKLTLEEEIRSAPAHRAHTTIGIAYTSVQYISLSAAYVLKLYGDKGWDNPNEFLRHRVNIDATGQVSLGQWKLSLRERLMLDAQAGEINLQEKNRVDYILRSRLQAQYSIPNKPLSIIGKMEIFNTLNAKMYGQYISELRPEIGLQWKVDKNNTLNLAYRYNYVYSRNIHILDSGNLTLEHEYKYKHIILLTYKFDC
;
A
#
# COMPACT_ATOMS: atom_id res chain seq x y z
N MET A 1 -28.26 6.12 -6.75
CA MET A 1 -27.21 5.18 -7.14
C MET A 1 -26.42 5.61 -8.38
N LYS A 2 -27.03 5.91 -9.54
CA LYS A 2 -26.28 6.31 -10.77
C LYS A 2 -25.34 7.52 -10.59
N ARG A 3 -25.71 8.53 -9.79
CA ARG A 3 -24.87 9.73 -9.56
C ARG A 3 -23.62 9.49 -8.71
N ILE A 4 -23.65 8.47 -7.84
CA ILE A 4 -22.50 8.08 -7.00
C ILE A 4 -21.46 7.33 -7.83
N ILE A 5 -21.88 6.50 -8.77
CA ILE A 5 -21.00 5.77 -9.69
C ILE A 5 -20.28 6.75 -10.63
N LEU A 6 -20.96 7.77 -11.12
CA LEU A 6 -20.35 8.82 -11.96
C LEU A 6 -19.26 9.62 -11.21
N PHE A 7 -19.50 9.94 -9.93
CA PHE A 7 -18.51 10.65 -9.10
C PHE A 7 -17.21 9.84 -8.92
N PHE A 8 -17.32 8.51 -8.73
CA PHE A 8 -16.15 7.63 -8.62
C PHE A 8 -15.41 7.46 -9.95
N ILE A 9 -16.11 7.47 -11.09
CA ILE A 9 -15.48 7.42 -12.42
C ILE A 9 -14.71 8.73 -12.71
N TYR A 10 -15.23 9.87 -12.29
CA TYR A 10 -14.55 11.18 -12.47
C TYR A 10 -13.24 11.28 -11.65
N LEU A 11 -13.18 10.68 -10.46
CA LEU A 11 -11.97 10.66 -9.62
C LEU A 11 -10.84 9.78 -10.21
N LEU A 12 -11.18 8.83 -11.08
CA LEU A 12 -10.21 7.96 -11.77
C LEU A 12 -9.61 8.59 -13.04
N LEU A 13 -10.20 9.71 -13.53
CA LEU A 13 -9.82 10.35 -14.79
C LEU A 13 -9.01 11.64 -14.60
N ILE A 14 -8.17 11.74 -13.55
CA ILE A 14 -7.24 12.87 -13.43
C ILE A 14 -6.19 12.76 -14.54
N PRO A 15 -6.15 13.70 -15.49
CA PRO A 15 -5.28 13.58 -16.64
C PRO A 15 -3.80 13.76 -16.27
N CYS A 16 -2.97 12.84 -16.71
CA CYS A 16 -1.51 13.00 -16.72
C CYS A 16 -1.11 14.05 -17.75
N TRP A 17 -0.73 15.22 -17.30
CA TRP A 17 -0.08 16.22 -18.17
C TRP A 17 1.41 15.88 -18.25
N ILE A 18 1.85 15.51 -19.43
CA ILE A 18 3.25 15.23 -19.76
C ILE A 18 3.89 16.53 -20.23
N CYS A 19 4.84 17.07 -19.47
CA CYS A 19 5.75 18.09 -19.98
C CYS A 19 6.91 17.42 -20.69
N ALA A 20 7.09 17.67 -21.96
CA ALA A 20 8.25 17.24 -22.70
C ALA A 20 9.49 18.06 -22.28
N GLN A 21 10.54 17.38 -21.85
CA GLN A 21 11.85 17.98 -21.55
C GLN A 21 12.92 17.33 -22.39
N THR A 22 13.94 18.11 -22.76
CA THR A 22 15.10 17.62 -23.51
C THR A 22 15.98 16.80 -22.57
N VAL A 23 16.08 15.51 -22.81
CA VAL A 23 16.95 14.57 -22.07
C VAL A 23 18.19 14.35 -22.91
N ILE A 24 19.36 14.46 -22.29
CA ILE A 24 20.65 14.31 -22.98
C ILE A 24 21.13 12.86 -22.91
N SER A 25 20.84 12.14 -21.81
CA SER A 25 21.06 10.70 -21.71
C SER A 25 20.02 10.04 -20.83
N GLU A 26 19.60 8.84 -21.21
CA GLU A 26 18.70 7.99 -20.41
C GLU A 26 19.43 6.70 -20.07
N ASP A 27 19.44 6.37 -18.78
CA ASP A 27 19.91 5.08 -18.29
C ASP A 27 18.73 4.31 -17.70
N THR A 28 18.61 3.04 -18.05
CA THR A 28 17.46 2.22 -17.64
C THR A 28 17.93 0.94 -16.98
N THR A 29 17.53 0.77 -15.71
CA THR A 29 17.81 -0.45 -14.96
C THR A 29 16.53 -1.18 -14.63
N SER A 30 16.55 -2.52 -14.65
CA SER A 30 15.42 -3.34 -14.25
C SER A 30 15.84 -4.46 -13.31
N THR A 31 15.10 -4.67 -12.24
CA THR A 31 15.33 -5.75 -11.28
C THR A 31 14.05 -6.54 -11.05
N GLN A 32 14.18 -7.87 -10.94
CA GLN A 32 13.08 -8.77 -10.67
C GLN A 32 13.41 -9.66 -9.47
N TYR A 33 12.46 -9.84 -8.55
CA TYR A 33 12.61 -10.72 -7.40
C TYR A 33 11.27 -11.22 -6.86
N ALA A 34 11.35 -12.30 -6.06
CA ALA A 34 10.21 -12.89 -5.39
C ALA A 34 10.29 -12.66 -3.88
N GLU A 35 9.13 -12.42 -3.27
CA GLU A 35 8.98 -12.23 -1.82
C GLU A 35 7.85 -13.14 -1.30
N ALA A 36 7.92 -13.53 -0.04
CA ALA A 36 6.81 -14.13 0.68
C ALA A 36 6.45 -13.24 1.89
N HIS A 37 5.16 -12.98 2.07
CA HIS A 37 4.64 -12.20 3.19
C HIS A 37 3.72 -13.08 4.04
N ILE A 38 3.94 -13.07 5.35
CA ILE A 38 3.06 -13.70 6.33
C ILE A 38 2.47 -12.59 7.17
N ILE A 39 1.14 -12.57 7.27
CA ILE A 39 0.40 -11.54 7.98
C ILE A 39 -0.50 -12.22 9.02
N ALA A 40 -0.39 -11.79 10.28
CA ALA A 40 -1.32 -12.13 11.34
C ALA A 40 -2.08 -10.88 11.76
N SER A 41 -3.41 -10.93 11.73
CA SER A 41 -4.26 -9.81 12.04
C SER A 41 -5.28 -10.18 13.13
N PHE A 42 -5.29 -9.37 14.16
CA PHE A 42 -6.25 -9.41 15.26
C PHE A 42 -7.22 -8.24 15.14
N VAL A 43 -8.51 -8.51 15.14
CA VAL A 43 -9.54 -7.46 15.08
C VAL A 43 -10.53 -7.63 16.23
N LYS A 44 -10.63 -6.60 17.08
CA LYS A 44 -11.64 -6.49 18.11
C LYS A 44 -12.73 -5.52 17.65
N SER A 45 -13.95 -6.03 17.55
CA SER A 45 -15.13 -5.22 17.24
C SER A 45 -15.82 -4.79 18.54
N PHE A 46 -16.17 -3.50 18.62
CA PHE A 46 -16.92 -2.91 19.73
C PHE A 46 -18.31 -2.47 19.26
N ASN A 47 -19.16 -2.10 20.20
CA ASN A 47 -20.45 -1.50 19.88
C ASN A 47 -20.28 -0.19 19.09
N HIS A 48 -21.32 0.22 18.38
CA HIS A 48 -21.36 1.46 17.59
C HIS A 48 -20.37 1.53 16.41
N GLY A 49 -19.95 0.37 15.86
CA GLY A 49 -19.15 0.33 14.63
C GLY A 49 -17.65 0.63 14.82
N LEU A 50 -17.18 0.68 16.07
CA LEU A 50 -15.77 0.86 16.38
C LEU A 50 -15.02 -0.49 16.27
N LYS A 51 -13.81 -0.47 15.69
CA LYS A 51 -12.92 -1.63 15.60
C LYS A 51 -11.49 -1.24 15.96
N LEU A 52 -10.82 -2.11 16.68
CA LEU A 52 -9.39 -2.04 16.95
C LEU A 52 -8.71 -3.16 16.16
N THR A 53 -7.59 -2.87 15.53
CA THR A 53 -6.79 -3.84 14.77
C THR A 53 -5.36 -3.83 15.27
N LEU A 54 -4.81 -5.03 15.49
CA LEU A 54 -3.39 -5.28 15.65
C LEU A 54 -2.96 -6.21 14.52
N GLU A 55 -1.92 -5.86 13.78
CA GLU A 55 -1.44 -6.66 12.66
C GLU A 55 0.08 -6.73 12.67
N GLU A 56 0.60 -7.94 12.51
CA GLU A 56 2.01 -8.24 12.31
C GLU A 56 2.22 -8.78 10.90
N GLU A 57 3.12 -8.17 10.16
CA GLU A 57 3.53 -8.61 8.83
C GLU A 57 5.02 -8.91 8.81
N ILE A 58 5.39 -10.12 8.41
CA ILE A 58 6.78 -10.54 8.19
C ILE A 58 6.97 -10.74 6.68
N ARG A 59 8.04 -10.17 6.15
CA ARG A 59 8.43 -10.26 4.73
C ARG A 59 9.76 -10.96 4.61
N SER A 60 9.86 -11.91 3.67
CA SER A 60 11.12 -12.54 3.31
C SER A 60 11.98 -11.63 2.43
N ALA A 61 13.18 -12.09 2.12
CA ALA A 61 14.17 -11.46 1.24
C ALA A 61 13.61 -10.55 0.10
N PRO A 62 14.39 -9.59 -0.46
CA PRO A 62 15.83 -9.47 -0.23
C PRO A 62 16.19 -8.83 1.12
N ALA A 63 15.28 -8.13 1.75
CA ALA A 63 15.46 -7.55 3.06
C ALA A 63 14.39 -8.09 4.02
N HIS A 64 14.80 -8.83 5.04
CA HIS A 64 13.87 -9.23 6.11
C HIS A 64 13.25 -7.99 6.74
N ARG A 65 11.93 -7.90 6.71
CA ARG A 65 11.19 -6.76 7.24
C ARG A 65 10.07 -7.26 8.11
N ALA A 66 9.87 -6.59 9.23
CA ALA A 66 8.70 -6.79 10.07
C ALA A 66 7.93 -5.47 10.19
N HIS A 67 6.60 -5.55 10.11
CA HIS A 67 5.72 -4.40 10.28
C HIS A 67 4.70 -4.71 11.36
N THR A 68 4.70 -3.91 12.41
CA THR A 68 3.67 -3.90 13.44
C THR A 68 2.70 -2.76 13.17
N THR A 69 1.41 -3.07 13.04
CA THR A 69 0.36 -2.09 12.80
C THR A 69 -0.66 -2.09 13.93
N ILE A 70 -0.91 -0.93 14.50
CA ILE A 70 -2.02 -0.70 15.45
C ILE A 70 -2.98 0.29 14.79
N GLY A 71 -4.24 -0.09 14.68
CA GLY A 71 -5.24 0.72 13.98
C GLY A 71 -6.58 0.75 14.66
N ILE A 72 -7.29 1.85 14.45
CA ILE A 72 -8.67 2.07 14.87
C ILE A 72 -9.51 2.38 13.64
N ALA A 73 -10.69 1.80 13.55
CA ALA A 73 -11.63 2.07 12.47
C ALA A 73 -13.02 2.35 13.05
N TYR A 74 -13.73 3.26 12.40
CA TYR A 74 -15.10 3.61 12.71
C TYR A 74 -15.95 3.51 11.46
N THR A 75 -17.04 2.75 11.55
CA THR A 75 -18.04 2.61 10.49
C THR A 75 -19.27 3.40 10.88
N SER A 76 -19.39 4.62 10.36
CA SER A 76 -20.48 5.55 10.70
C SER A 76 -21.79 5.22 10.01
N VAL A 77 -21.70 4.71 8.79
CA VAL A 77 -22.85 4.29 7.98
C VAL A 77 -22.52 2.98 7.27
N GLN A 78 -23.54 2.25 6.86
CA GLN A 78 -23.41 0.90 6.28
C GLN A 78 -22.37 0.80 5.13
N TYR A 79 -22.09 1.91 4.45
CA TYR A 79 -21.26 1.94 3.24
C TYR A 79 -19.91 2.61 3.39
N ILE A 80 -19.68 3.35 4.49
CA ILE A 80 -18.47 4.18 4.68
C ILE A 80 -17.82 3.88 6.02
N SER A 81 -16.51 3.62 6.00
CA SER A 81 -15.69 3.54 7.20
C SER A 81 -14.48 4.45 7.08
N LEU A 82 -14.12 5.07 8.21
CA LEU A 82 -12.89 5.84 8.38
C LEU A 82 -11.96 5.07 9.31
N SER A 83 -10.66 5.13 9.06
CA SER A 83 -9.70 4.50 9.97
C SER A 83 -8.40 5.29 10.03
N ALA A 84 -7.71 5.14 11.16
CA ALA A 84 -6.36 5.60 11.36
C ALA A 84 -5.51 4.46 11.90
N ALA A 85 -4.26 4.38 11.50
CA ALA A 85 -3.33 3.37 11.97
C ALA A 85 -1.91 3.91 12.05
N TYR A 86 -1.18 3.43 13.05
CA TYR A 86 0.25 3.62 13.16
C TYR A 86 0.96 2.32 12.79
N VAL A 87 2.04 2.44 12.01
CA VAL A 87 2.83 1.31 11.54
C VAL A 87 4.29 1.53 11.91
N LEU A 88 4.83 0.62 12.68
CA LEU A 88 6.25 0.51 12.95
C LEU A 88 6.86 -0.49 11.96
N LYS A 89 7.92 -0.09 11.27
CA LYS A 89 8.60 -0.94 10.28
C LYS A 89 10.05 -1.17 10.70
N LEU A 90 10.44 -2.43 10.72
CA LEU A 90 11.80 -2.88 11.00
C LEU A 90 12.43 -3.43 9.72
N TYR A 91 13.65 -3.03 9.41
CA TYR A 91 14.41 -3.44 8.24
C TYR A 91 15.68 -4.17 8.70
N GLY A 92 15.78 -5.48 8.47
CA GLY A 92 16.88 -6.31 8.96
C GLY A 92 18.16 -6.29 8.12
N ASP A 93 18.12 -5.68 6.93
CA ASP A 93 19.26 -5.62 5.99
C ASP A 93 20.30 -4.53 6.32
N LYS A 94 19.97 -3.61 7.20
CA LYS A 94 20.80 -2.45 7.55
C LYS A 94 21.72 -2.69 8.75
N GLY A 95 21.67 -3.87 9.37
CA GLY A 95 22.39 -4.19 10.60
C GLY A 95 21.80 -3.51 11.83
N TRP A 96 22.08 -4.06 13.00
CA TRP A 96 21.61 -3.53 14.28
C TRP A 96 22.45 -2.36 14.79
N ASP A 97 23.55 -2.04 14.10
CA ASP A 97 24.53 -1.04 14.52
C ASP A 97 24.03 0.40 14.35
N ASN A 98 23.05 0.62 13.47
CA ASN A 98 22.43 1.93 13.26
C ASN A 98 20.89 1.86 13.32
N PRO A 99 20.28 2.03 14.51
CA PRO A 99 18.84 1.97 14.69
C PRO A 99 18.08 2.97 13.81
N ASN A 100 18.70 4.07 13.44
CA ASN A 100 18.08 5.10 12.62
C ASN A 100 17.86 4.67 11.16
N GLU A 101 18.61 3.69 10.68
CA GLU A 101 18.46 3.18 9.34
C GLU A 101 17.46 2.02 9.24
N PHE A 102 17.27 1.26 10.33
CA PHE A 102 16.38 0.10 10.30
C PHE A 102 14.96 0.37 10.79
N LEU A 103 14.71 1.51 11.43
CA LEU A 103 13.40 1.85 11.98
C LEU A 103 12.72 2.93 11.16
N ARG A 104 11.46 2.69 10.76
CA ARG A 104 10.61 3.70 10.12
C ARG A 104 9.23 3.74 10.75
N HIS A 105 8.67 4.93 10.80
CA HIS A 105 7.35 5.22 11.34
C HIS A 105 6.41 5.61 10.20
N ARG A 106 5.20 5.05 10.21
CA ARG A 106 4.18 5.44 9.25
C ARG A 106 2.86 5.68 9.97
N VAL A 107 2.19 6.76 9.59
CA VAL A 107 0.79 6.99 9.94
C VAL A 107 -0.05 6.81 8.69
N ASN A 108 -1.15 6.08 8.81
CA ASN A 108 -2.13 5.89 7.75
C ASN A 108 -3.47 6.50 8.18
N ILE A 109 -4.13 7.19 7.27
CA ILE A 109 -5.50 7.67 7.42
C ILE A 109 -6.28 7.14 6.22
N ASP A 110 -7.36 6.40 6.46
CA ASP A 110 -8.12 5.73 5.41
C ASP A 110 -9.58 6.19 5.38
N ALA A 111 -10.10 6.31 4.18
CA ALA A 111 -11.53 6.33 3.90
C ALA A 111 -11.87 5.15 2.99
N THR A 112 -12.85 4.32 3.39
CA THR A 112 -13.29 3.16 2.61
C THR A 112 -14.76 3.24 2.34
N GLY A 113 -15.14 3.22 1.05
CA GLY A 113 -16.50 2.99 0.58
C GLY A 113 -16.69 1.54 0.17
N GLN A 114 -17.84 0.93 0.50
CA GLN A 114 -18.16 -0.44 0.11
C GLN A 114 -19.61 -0.62 -0.27
N VAL A 115 -19.88 -1.55 -1.19
CA VAL A 115 -21.23 -1.94 -1.60
C VAL A 115 -21.29 -3.45 -1.82
N SER A 116 -22.41 -4.07 -1.42
CA SER A 116 -22.66 -5.49 -1.66
C SER A 116 -23.79 -5.65 -2.68
N LEU A 117 -23.56 -6.47 -3.71
CA LEU A 117 -24.46 -6.71 -4.82
C LEU A 117 -24.58 -8.24 -5.00
N GLY A 118 -25.52 -8.87 -4.32
CA GLY A 118 -25.65 -10.31 -4.28
C GLY A 118 -24.40 -10.98 -3.71
N GLN A 119 -23.73 -11.80 -4.51
CA GLN A 119 -22.49 -12.50 -4.12
C GLN A 119 -21.23 -11.62 -4.22
N TRP A 120 -21.35 -10.43 -4.80
CA TRP A 120 -20.25 -9.52 -5.00
C TRP A 120 -20.18 -8.48 -3.88
N LYS A 121 -18.98 -8.21 -3.41
CA LYS A 121 -18.66 -7.07 -2.56
C LYS A 121 -17.59 -6.23 -3.26
N LEU A 122 -17.92 -4.98 -3.56
CA LEU A 122 -17.00 -4.01 -4.15
C LEU A 122 -16.59 -3.00 -3.09
N SER A 123 -15.34 -2.60 -3.07
CA SER A 123 -14.86 -1.54 -2.18
C SER A 123 -13.79 -0.68 -2.85
N LEU A 124 -13.83 0.61 -2.55
CA LEU A 124 -12.81 1.59 -2.87
C LEU A 124 -12.23 2.14 -1.57
N ARG A 125 -10.91 2.12 -1.42
CA ARG A 125 -10.22 2.72 -0.28
C ARG A 125 -9.20 3.74 -0.77
N GLU A 126 -9.29 4.93 -0.20
CA GLU A 126 -8.27 5.96 -0.28
C GLU A 126 -7.50 5.99 1.03
N ARG A 127 -6.17 5.96 0.96
CA ARG A 127 -5.27 5.98 2.11
C ARG A 127 -4.22 7.06 1.94
N LEU A 128 -4.17 8.00 2.85
CA LEU A 128 -3.03 8.90 3.00
C LEU A 128 -2.02 8.24 3.94
N MET A 129 -0.78 8.11 3.49
CA MET A 129 0.34 7.55 4.25
C MET A 129 1.39 8.65 4.46
N LEU A 130 1.78 8.83 5.72
CA LEU A 130 2.85 9.70 6.16
C LEU A 130 3.99 8.79 6.62
N ASP A 131 5.04 8.67 5.82
CA ASP A 131 6.15 7.74 6.05
C ASP A 131 7.40 8.52 6.43
N ALA A 132 7.85 8.38 7.68
CA ALA A 132 9.02 9.06 8.22
C ALA A 132 10.11 8.04 8.59
N GLN A 133 11.33 8.34 8.24
CA GLN A 133 12.49 7.60 8.72
C GLN A 133 12.85 8.06 10.13
N ALA A 134 13.02 7.11 11.07
CA ALA A 134 13.64 7.41 12.35
C ALA A 134 15.14 7.63 12.10
N GLY A 135 15.64 8.78 12.40
CA GLY A 135 17.04 9.12 12.20
C GLY A 135 17.32 10.49 12.76
N GLU A 136 18.57 10.78 12.97
CA GLU A 136 19.04 12.04 13.52
C GLU A 136 18.23 13.22 13.00
N ILE A 137 17.70 14.02 13.93
CA ILE A 137 17.22 15.36 13.64
C ILE A 137 18.46 16.21 13.29
N ASN A 138 19.03 15.91 12.13
CA ASN A 138 20.01 16.78 11.54
C ASN A 138 19.24 17.96 10.96
N LEU A 139 19.26 19.10 11.63
CA LEU A 139 18.58 20.32 11.22
C LEU A 139 19.01 20.83 9.82
N GLN A 140 20.10 20.27 9.28
CA GLN A 140 20.60 20.59 7.95
C GLN A 140 20.06 19.67 6.85
N GLU A 141 19.73 18.41 7.16
CA GLU A 141 19.00 17.53 6.24
C GLU A 141 17.53 17.51 6.67
N LYS A 142 16.67 18.12 5.87
CA LYS A 142 15.22 18.11 6.09
C LYS A 142 14.75 16.67 6.32
N ASN A 143 14.26 16.37 7.53
CA ASN A 143 13.55 15.14 7.83
C ASN A 143 12.52 14.89 6.72
N ARG A 144 12.80 13.92 5.87
CA ARG A 144 11.95 13.66 4.71
C ARG A 144 10.78 12.81 5.15
N VAL A 145 9.63 13.43 5.24
CA VAL A 145 8.36 12.72 5.32
C VAL A 145 7.83 12.54 3.92
N ASP A 146 7.62 11.30 3.52
CA ASP A 146 6.98 10.99 2.25
C ASP A 146 5.46 10.96 2.44
N TYR A 147 4.76 11.78 1.64
CA TYR A 147 3.30 11.80 1.58
C TYR A 147 2.87 10.97 0.39
N ILE A 148 2.18 9.86 0.66
CA ILE A 148 1.77 8.91 -0.37
C ILE A 148 0.26 8.73 -0.30
N LEU A 149 -0.42 8.97 -1.41
CA LEU A 149 -1.82 8.59 -1.58
C LEU A 149 -1.89 7.20 -2.23
N ARG A 150 -2.56 6.26 -1.55
CA ARG A 150 -2.78 4.91 -2.03
C ARG A 150 -4.26 4.67 -2.27
N SER A 151 -4.61 4.51 -3.54
CA SER A 151 -5.96 4.17 -3.97
C SER A 151 -6.06 2.65 -4.18
N ARG A 152 -7.08 2.00 -3.60
CA ARG A 152 -7.32 0.57 -3.76
C ARG A 152 -8.75 0.29 -4.21
N LEU A 153 -8.89 -0.35 -5.35
CA LEU A 153 -10.14 -0.98 -5.79
C LEU A 153 -10.08 -2.47 -5.45
N GLN A 154 -11.15 -3.01 -4.86
CA GLN A 154 -11.26 -4.42 -4.54
C GLN A 154 -12.62 -4.95 -4.94
N ALA A 155 -12.63 -6.12 -5.56
CA ALA A 155 -13.81 -6.93 -5.82
C ALA A 155 -13.65 -8.29 -5.12
N GLN A 156 -14.68 -8.72 -4.40
CA GLN A 156 -14.75 -10.01 -3.75
C GLN A 156 -16.01 -10.73 -4.23
N TYR A 157 -15.87 -11.98 -4.65
CA TYR A 157 -16.96 -12.87 -5.03
C TYR A 157 -17.07 -14.01 -4.00
N SER A 158 -18.18 -14.08 -3.28
CA SER A 158 -18.45 -15.17 -2.33
C SER A 158 -19.04 -16.35 -3.08
N ILE A 159 -18.40 -17.52 -3.01
CA ILE A 159 -18.89 -18.73 -3.69
C ILE A 159 -20.12 -19.24 -2.93
N PRO A 160 -21.28 -19.38 -3.60
CA PRO A 160 -22.50 -19.84 -2.96
C PRO A 160 -22.32 -21.17 -2.22
N ASN A 161 -22.85 -21.28 -1.01
CA ASN A 161 -22.81 -22.48 -0.18
C ASN A 161 -21.39 -22.99 0.17
N LYS A 162 -20.35 -22.17 0.00
CA LYS A 162 -18.97 -22.48 0.37
C LYS A 162 -18.40 -21.39 1.26
N PRO A 163 -17.55 -21.73 2.23
CA PRO A 163 -16.87 -20.75 3.07
C PRO A 163 -15.67 -20.08 2.33
N LEU A 164 -15.76 -19.99 1.02
CA LEU A 164 -14.70 -19.52 0.13
C LEU A 164 -15.13 -18.27 -0.63
N SER A 165 -14.19 -17.35 -0.82
CA SER A 165 -14.37 -16.18 -1.69
C SER A 165 -13.12 -15.98 -2.55
N ILE A 166 -13.33 -15.47 -3.77
CA ILE A 166 -12.26 -15.00 -4.65
C ILE A 166 -12.14 -13.51 -4.47
N ILE A 167 -10.92 -13.00 -4.36
CA ILE A 167 -10.65 -11.58 -4.16
C ILE A 167 -9.70 -11.10 -5.25
N GLY A 168 -10.10 -10.03 -5.94
CA GLY A 168 -9.23 -9.27 -6.83
C GLY A 168 -9.01 -7.87 -6.27
N LYS A 169 -7.77 -7.37 -6.33
CA LYS A 169 -7.43 -6.01 -5.91
C LYS A 169 -6.53 -5.34 -6.93
N MET A 170 -6.68 -4.02 -7.05
CA MET A 170 -5.78 -3.14 -7.79
C MET A 170 -5.44 -1.98 -6.89
N GLU A 171 -4.15 -1.70 -6.72
CA GLU A 171 -3.68 -0.58 -5.91
C GLU A 171 -2.74 0.30 -6.73
N ILE A 172 -2.88 1.60 -6.55
CA ILE A 172 -2.05 2.64 -7.17
C ILE A 172 -1.48 3.49 -6.05
N PHE A 173 -0.19 3.80 -6.14
CA PHE A 173 0.51 4.65 -5.19
C PHE A 173 0.96 5.92 -5.89
N ASN A 174 0.55 7.05 -5.32
CA ASN A 174 0.89 8.38 -5.80
C ASN A 174 1.73 9.09 -4.74
N THR A 175 2.96 9.47 -5.06
CA THR A 175 3.82 10.25 -4.18
C THR A 175 3.47 11.72 -4.33
N LEU A 176 2.84 12.31 -3.29
CA LEU A 176 2.29 13.68 -3.35
C LEU A 176 3.35 14.76 -3.26
N ASN A 177 4.46 14.48 -2.58
CA ASN A 177 5.61 15.39 -2.44
C ASN A 177 6.81 14.96 -3.28
N ALA A 178 6.56 14.28 -4.41
CA ALA A 178 7.60 14.01 -5.37
C ALA A 178 8.28 15.34 -5.77
N LYS A 179 9.62 15.34 -5.82
CA LYS A 179 10.37 16.51 -6.29
C LYS A 179 9.88 16.86 -7.69
N MET A 180 10.06 18.11 -8.10
CA MET A 180 9.55 18.72 -9.35
C MET A 180 9.70 17.87 -10.63
N TYR A 181 10.64 16.91 -10.61
CA TYR A 181 10.89 15.95 -11.70
C TYR A 181 10.62 14.50 -11.28
N GLY A 182 10.10 14.27 -10.05
CA GLY A 182 9.77 12.93 -9.56
C GLY A 182 8.48 12.41 -10.17
N GLN A 183 8.39 11.09 -10.23
CA GLN A 183 7.20 10.47 -10.76
C GLN A 183 6.06 10.49 -9.74
N TYR A 184 4.89 10.89 -10.22
CA TYR A 184 3.67 10.94 -9.41
C TYR A 184 3.15 9.54 -9.07
N ILE A 185 3.04 8.64 -10.06
CA ILE A 185 2.67 7.23 -9.84
C ILE A 185 3.94 6.43 -9.61
N SER A 186 4.17 5.99 -8.37
CA SER A 186 5.37 5.27 -7.97
C SER A 186 5.22 3.76 -7.96
N GLU A 187 4.00 3.24 -7.81
CA GLU A 187 3.78 1.80 -7.73
C GLU A 187 2.37 1.40 -8.16
N LEU A 188 2.27 0.25 -8.85
CA LEU A 188 1.04 -0.42 -9.24
C LEU A 188 1.06 -1.85 -8.68
N ARG A 189 -0.04 -2.30 -8.04
CA ARG A 189 -0.15 -3.61 -7.39
C ARG A 189 -1.45 -4.32 -7.70
N PRO A 190 -1.55 -5.09 -8.79
CA PRO A 190 -2.58 -6.09 -8.95
C PRO A 190 -2.38 -7.26 -7.97
N GLU A 191 -3.48 -7.76 -7.42
CA GLU A 191 -3.51 -8.90 -6.50
C GLU A 191 -4.72 -9.76 -6.80
N ILE A 192 -4.54 -11.08 -6.76
CA ILE A 192 -5.61 -12.07 -6.79
C ILE A 192 -5.42 -13.05 -5.64
N GLY A 193 -6.50 -13.44 -4.97
CA GLY A 193 -6.43 -14.33 -3.82
C GLY A 193 -7.68 -15.12 -3.58
N LEU A 194 -7.53 -16.13 -2.73
CA LEU A 194 -8.59 -16.96 -2.18
C LEU A 194 -8.71 -16.70 -0.69
N GLN A 195 -9.90 -16.42 -0.23
CA GLN A 195 -10.21 -16.26 1.17
C GLN A 195 -11.05 -17.44 1.64
N TRP A 196 -10.62 -18.10 2.68
CA TRP A 196 -11.34 -19.16 3.36
C TRP A 196 -11.77 -18.72 4.76
N LYS A 197 -13.08 -18.70 4.99
CA LYS A 197 -13.68 -18.48 6.30
C LYS A 197 -13.74 -19.81 7.05
N VAL A 198 -12.70 -20.08 7.87
CA VAL A 198 -12.56 -21.35 8.59
C VAL A 198 -13.71 -21.55 9.59
N ASP A 199 -14.04 -20.49 10.32
CA ASP A 199 -15.19 -20.41 11.20
C ASP A 199 -15.69 -18.96 11.35
N LYS A 200 -16.53 -18.66 12.35
CA LYS A 200 -17.08 -17.32 12.57
C LYS A 200 -16.04 -16.26 12.91
N ASN A 201 -14.92 -16.67 13.50
CA ASN A 201 -13.87 -15.78 14.00
C ASN A 201 -12.58 -15.85 13.15
N ASN A 202 -12.35 -16.96 12.46
CA ASN A 202 -11.09 -17.28 11.81
C ASN A 202 -11.19 -17.21 10.29
N THR A 203 -10.33 -16.45 9.68
CA THR A 203 -10.25 -16.30 8.23
C THR A 203 -8.80 -16.48 7.77
N LEU A 204 -8.60 -17.31 6.76
CA LEU A 204 -7.32 -17.51 6.08
C LEU A 204 -7.41 -16.94 4.67
N ASN A 205 -6.38 -16.24 4.22
CA ASN A 205 -6.29 -15.70 2.86
C ASN A 205 -4.94 -16.05 2.25
N LEU A 206 -4.96 -16.65 1.07
CA LEU A 206 -3.78 -16.89 0.24
C LEU A 206 -3.90 -16.05 -1.02
N ALA A 207 -2.92 -15.22 -1.30
CA ALA A 207 -2.95 -14.34 -2.46
C ALA A 207 -1.60 -14.29 -3.18
N TYR A 208 -1.66 -14.01 -4.47
CA TYR A 208 -0.54 -13.63 -5.29
C TYR A 208 -0.68 -12.17 -5.65
N ARG A 209 0.40 -11.40 -5.45
CA ARG A 209 0.50 -9.98 -5.77
C ARG A 209 1.69 -9.76 -6.69
N TYR A 210 1.47 -8.96 -7.70
CA TYR A 210 2.53 -8.44 -8.55
C TYR A 210 2.71 -6.95 -8.27
N ASN A 211 3.93 -6.54 -7.94
CA ASN A 211 4.23 -5.11 -7.75
C ASN A 211 5.08 -4.63 -8.92
N TYR A 212 4.59 -3.64 -9.60
CA TYR A 212 5.34 -2.83 -10.54
C TYR A 212 5.73 -1.53 -9.85
N VAL A 213 7.01 -1.36 -9.57
CA VAL A 213 7.57 -0.15 -8.94
C VAL A 213 8.42 0.56 -9.97
N TYR A 214 8.19 1.83 -10.12
CA TYR A 214 8.96 2.68 -10.99
C TYR A 214 9.52 3.86 -10.20
N SER A 215 10.81 4.11 -10.32
CA SER A 215 11.46 5.31 -9.81
C SER A 215 12.23 6.02 -10.91
N ARG A 216 12.28 7.32 -10.80
CA ARG A 216 13.01 8.20 -11.71
C ARG A 216 13.93 9.09 -10.90
N ASN A 217 15.21 8.99 -11.16
CA ASN A 217 16.21 9.83 -10.54
C ASN A 217 16.80 10.78 -11.59
N ILE A 218 17.10 11.99 -11.16
CA ILE A 218 17.77 12.98 -11.99
C ILE A 218 19.12 13.27 -11.36
N HIS A 219 20.17 13.02 -12.10
CA HIS A 219 21.52 13.36 -11.72
C HIS A 219 21.99 14.54 -12.55
N ILE A 220 22.51 15.57 -11.89
CA ILE A 220 23.17 16.69 -12.52
C ILE A 220 24.67 16.36 -12.49
N LEU A 221 25.26 16.15 -13.66
CA LEU A 221 26.68 15.91 -13.77
C LEU A 221 27.46 17.23 -13.58
N ASP A 222 28.73 17.12 -13.18
CA ASP A 222 29.61 18.29 -12.96
C ASP A 222 29.76 19.14 -14.24
N SER A 223 29.52 18.56 -15.41
CA SER A 223 29.45 19.26 -16.70
C SER A 223 28.18 20.10 -16.91
N GLY A 224 27.24 20.09 -15.97
CA GLY A 224 25.91 20.70 -16.11
C GLY A 224 24.91 19.89 -16.95
N ASN A 225 25.30 18.74 -17.46
CA ASN A 225 24.41 17.84 -18.18
C ASN A 225 23.45 17.11 -17.22
N LEU A 226 22.23 16.85 -17.70
CA LEU A 226 21.22 16.10 -16.96
C LEU A 226 21.21 14.65 -17.44
N THR A 227 21.34 13.72 -16.50
CA THR A 227 21.10 12.29 -16.74
C THR A 227 19.82 11.87 -16.06
N LEU A 228 18.94 11.20 -16.80
CA LEU A 228 17.74 10.58 -16.31
C LEU A 228 18.01 9.09 -16.10
N GLU A 229 17.89 8.64 -14.85
CA GLU A 229 17.94 7.23 -14.51
C GLU A 229 16.52 6.72 -14.25
N HIS A 230 16.13 5.70 -14.99
CA HIS A 230 14.86 5.00 -14.83
C HIS A 230 15.10 3.64 -14.17
N GLU A 231 14.49 3.42 -13.01
CA GLU A 231 14.59 2.15 -12.31
C GLU A 231 13.22 1.48 -12.25
N TYR A 232 13.15 0.25 -12.78
CA TYR A 232 11.97 -0.60 -12.75
C TYR A 232 12.20 -1.80 -11.81
N LYS A 233 11.32 -1.99 -10.82
CA LYS A 233 11.36 -3.14 -9.93
C LYS A 233 10.08 -3.95 -10.07
N TYR A 234 10.24 -5.22 -10.42
CA TYR A 234 9.15 -6.18 -10.55
C TYR A 234 9.21 -7.16 -9.39
N LYS A 235 8.12 -7.22 -8.59
CA LYS A 235 8.06 -8.10 -7.42
C LYS A 235 6.90 -9.07 -7.56
N HIS A 236 7.22 -10.35 -7.43
CA HIS A 236 6.26 -11.43 -7.32
C HIS A 236 6.11 -11.81 -5.86
N ILE A 237 4.92 -11.67 -5.29
CA ILE A 237 4.70 -11.79 -3.86
C ILE A 237 3.62 -12.83 -3.59
N ILE A 238 3.95 -13.83 -2.76
CA ILE A 238 2.97 -14.75 -2.18
C ILE A 238 2.63 -14.21 -0.79
N LEU A 239 1.33 -14.03 -0.52
CA LEU A 239 0.82 -13.54 0.75
C LEU A 239 -0.01 -14.62 1.43
N LEU A 240 0.34 -14.92 2.68
CA LEU A 240 -0.49 -15.71 3.57
C LEU A 240 -0.97 -14.80 4.69
N THR A 241 -2.28 -14.64 4.83
CA THR A 241 -2.88 -13.81 5.88
C THR A 241 -3.79 -14.67 6.74
N TYR A 242 -3.54 -14.66 8.04
CA TYR A 242 -4.45 -15.18 9.05
C TYR A 242 -5.10 -14.02 9.78
N LYS A 243 -6.44 -14.03 9.89
CA LYS A 243 -7.21 -13.03 10.58
C LYS A 243 -8.09 -13.66 11.65
N PHE A 244 -8.01 -13.13 12.85
CA PHE A 244 -8.87 -13.46 13.97
C PHE A 244 -9.77 -12.28 14.34
N ASP A 245 -11.08 -12.45 14.29
CA ASP A 245 -12.10 -11.49 14.69
C ASP A 245 -12.68 -11.88 16.05
N CYS A 246 -12.58 -11.01 17.08
CA CYS A 246 -13.10 -11.25 18.44
C CYS A 246 -14.04 -10.14 18.94
#